data_1ee713109ddcb71124446fc764e168cd
#
_entry.id   1ee713109ddcb71124446fc764e168cd
#
_cell.length_a   1.000
_cell.length_b   1.000
_cell.length_c   1.000
_cell.angle_alpha   90.00
_cell.angle_beta   90.00
_cell.angle_gamma   90.00
#
_symmetry.space_group_name_H-M   'P 1'
#
loop_
_entity.id
_entity.type
_entity.pdbx_description
1 polymer ?
#
loop_
_entity_poly.entity_id
_entity_poly.type
_entity_poly.pdbx_seq_one_letter_code
_entity_poly.pdbx_strand_id
1 'polypeptide(L)'
;RQMCIRDRYGTIDFGYMGGLVDMDEAQLVENLEGRIFYNPLVNEYEISDRFLAGNVVKKAELIEQWIADTDSHDKRVENSLAALKEAFPRRIEYEELDFNFGERWIPPTIYGEYMSYLYETGIKIAYSSALDTYSATESHRNAKINHEYCVKGQFRRYDGMALLRHALHNTTPEIKKSIGKDANDKDILVPDPEAIQLASNKIDEIRDGFTAWLNGQSDEFKERLVDMYNRRFNCFARPRYDGSHQTLPGLNMKLLGDRLGVNAIYQSQKDCVWMLLQNGGGIADHEVGTGKTLIMCIAAHEMKRLGLAHKPLIIGLKANVGAIAETYRTAYPDARILYACLLYTSPSPRDRQKS
;
A
#
# COMPACT_ATOMS: atom_id res chain seq x y z
N ARG A 1 9.01 -23.46 19.58
CA ARG A 1 7.79 -24.23 19.23
C ARG A 1 7.03 -23.64 18.04
N GLN A 2 6.82 -22.32 17.93
CA GLN A 2 6.16 -21.71 16.75
C GLN A 2 6.97 -21.80 15.44
N MET A 3 8.31 -21.93 15.51
CA MET A 3 9.14 -22.13 14.30
C MET A 3 8.94 -23.49 13.64
N CYS A 4 8.44 -24.49 14.38
CA CYS A 4 8.12 -25.80 13.81
C CYS A 4 6.79 -25.81 13.03
N ILE A 5 5.94 -24.78 13.19
CA ILE A 5 4.65 -24.65 12.47
C ILE A 5 4.86 -24.36 10.99
N ARG A 6 6.02 -23.80 10.62
CA ARG A 6 6.35 -23.49 9.24
C ARG A 6 7.62 -24.21 8.84
N ASP A 7 7.46 -25.25 8.05
CA ASP A 7 8.57 -25.97 7.44
C ASP A 7 9.39 -25.07 6.50
N ARG A 8 10.57 -25.55 6.08
CA ARG A 8 11.46 -24.94 5.09
C ARG A 8 10.75 -24.43 3.82
N TYR A 9 9.57 -24.98 3.52
CA TYR A 9 8.76 -24.67 2.33
C TYR A 9 7.62 -23.69 2.59
N GLY A 10 7.45 -23.21 3.82
CA GLY A 10 6.42 -22.20 4.16
C GLY A 10 5.01 -22.78 4.34
N THR A 11 4.85 -24.09 4.36
CA THR A 11 3.61 -24.84 4.61
C THR A 11 3.62 -25.47 6.01
N ILE A 12 2.45 -25.88 6.50
CA ILE A 12 2.32 -26.61 7.77
C ILE A 12 2.48 -28.10 7.47
N ASP A 13 3.56 -28.69 7.98
CA ASP A 13 3.81 -30.14 7.86
C ASP A 13 3.44 -30.85 9.17
N PHE A 14 2.23 -31.40 9.22
CA PHE A 14 1.75 -32.14 10.39
C PHE A 14 2.53 -33.42 10.66
N GLY A 15 3.08 -34.07 9.62
CA GLY A 15 3.91 -35.28 9.78
C GLY A 15 5.19 -34.94 10.52
N TYR A 16 5.87 -33.89 10.13
CA TYR A 16 7.08 -33.41 10.81
C TYR A 16 6.78 -32.95 12.24
N MET A 17 5.70 -32.20 12.43
CA MET A 17 5.30 -31.70 13.75
C MET A 17 4.92 -32.83 14.70
N GLY A 18 4.14 -33.79 14.22
CA GLY A 18 3.73 -34.98 14.99
C GLY A 18 4.92 -35.78 15.46
N GLY A 19 5.92 -35.97 14.60
CA GLY A 19 7.17 -36.65 14.96
C GLY A 19 8.01 -35.92 16.02
N LEU A 20 7.86 -34.60 16.19
CA LEU A 20 8.57 -33.83 17.22
C LEU A 20 7.89 -33.86 18.60
N VAL A 21 6.57 -34.03 18.65
CA VAL A 21 5.78 -33.88 19.88
C VAL A 21 4.99 -35.13 20.24
N ASP A 22 5.10 -36.19 19.43
CA ASP A 22 4.39 -37.46 19.59
C ASP A 22 2.85 -37.27 19.66
N MET A 23 2.33 -36.48 18.73
CA MET A 23 0.89 -36.18 18.59
C MET A 23 0.43 -36.50 17.17
N ASP A 24 -0.81 -36.92 17.04
CA ASP A 24 -1.46 -37.07 15.73
C ASP A 24 -1.94 -35.74 15.16
N GLU A 25 -2.34 -35.76 13.89
CA GLU A 25 -2.81 -34.53 13.19
C GLU A 25 -4.01 -33.90 13.88
N ALA A 26 -4.98 -34.69 14.35
CA ALA A 26 -6.19 -34.19 15.00
C ALA A 26 -5.87 -33.46 16.30
N GLN A 27 -4.98 -34.06 17.13
CA GLN A 27 -4.49 -33.43 18.35
C GLN A 27 -3.70 -32.15 18.07
N LEU A 28 -2.90 -32.14 17.00
CA LEU A 28 -2.16 -30.93 16.60
C LEU A 28 -3.09 -29.80 16.17
N VAL A 29 -4.11 -30.10 15.38
CA VAL A 29 -5.11 -29.11 14.94
C VAL A 29 -5.86 -28.54 16.15
N GLU A 30 -6.28 -29.39 17.10
CA GLU A 30 -6.94 -28.94 18.33
C GLU A 30 -6.03 -28.06 19.20
N ASN A 31 -4.77 -28.46 19.39
CA ASN A 31 -3.80 -27.68 20.18
C ASN A 31 -3.35 -26.36 19.52
N LEU A 32 -3.57 -26.23 18.22
CA LEU A 32 -3.24 -25.04 17.43
C LEU A 32 -4.48 -24.21 17.06
N GLU A 33 -5.62 -24.50 17.67
CA GLU A 33 -6.84 -23.73 17.46
C GLU A 33 -6.61 -22.22 17.65
N GLY A 34 -7.13 -21.40 16.74
CA GLY A 34 -6.89 -19.95 16.68
C GLY A 34 -5.50 -19.54 16.17
N ARG A 35 -4.55 -20.48 15.96
CA ARG A 35 -3.22 -20.22 15.38
C ARG A 35 -3.09 -20.68 13.94
N ILE A 36 -3.90 -21.63 13.54
CA ILE A 36 -4.00 -22.14 12.17
C ILE A 36 -5.45 -22.19 11.75
N PHE A 37 -5.69 -21.95 10.45
CA PHE A 37 -7.01 -21.97 9.85
C PHE A 37 -6.98 -22.79 8.56
N TYR A 38 -8.01 -23.60 8.35
CA TYR A 38 -8.14 -24.37 7.13
C TYR A 38 -8.63 -23.46 5.97
N ASN A 39 -7.86 -23.40 4.90
CA ASN A 39 -8.19 -22.65 3.71
C ASN A 39 -8.72 -23.60 2.62
N PRO A 40 -10.03 -23.64 2.35
CA PRO A 40 -10.61 -24.56 1.35
C PRO A 40 -10.20 -24.22 -0.08
N LEU A 41 -9.75 -22.97 -0.34
CA LEU A 41 -9.37 -22.54 -1.70
C LEU A 41 -8.04 -23.17 -2.15
N VAL A 42 -7.16 -23.54 -1.21
CA VAL A 42 -5.88 -24.21 -1.47
C VAL A 42 -5.83 -25.61 -0.86
N ASN A 43 -6.89 -26.02 -0.14
CA ASN A 43 -7.02 -27.30 0.55
C ASN A 43 -5.88 -27.56 1.55
N GLU A 44 -5.43 -26.51 2.28
CA GLU A 44 -4.34 -26.58 3.25
C GLU A 44 -4.65 -25.75 4.49
N TYR A 45 -3.93 -26.02 5.57
CA TYR A 45 -3.93 -25.15 6.75
C TYR A 45 -2.92 -24.02 6.57
N GLU A 46 -3.34 -22.80 6.88
CA GLU A 46 -2.48 -21.62 6.93
C GLU A 46 -2.37 -21.08 8.37
N ILE A 47 -1.23 -20.48 8.70
CA ILE A 47 -1.06 -19.79 9.99
C ILE A 47 -1.94 -18.54 10.05
N SER A 48 -2.42 -18.20 11.25
CA SER A 48 -3.31 -17.05 11.48
C SER A 48 -2.78 -15.76 10.88
N ASP A 49 -1.47 -15.47 11.06
CA ASP A 49 -0.83 -14.25 10.57
C ASP A 49 -0.93 -14.08 9.04
N ARG A 50 -1.00 -15.19 8.31
CA ARG A 50 -1.16 -15.21 6.85
C ARG A 50 -2.62 -15.33 6.42
N PHE A 51 -3.39 -16.18 7.09
CA PHE A 51 -4.78 -16.42 6.74
C PHE A 51 -5.65 -15.20 6.98
N LEU A 52 -5.50 -14.54 8.16
CA LEU A 52 -6.26 -13.36 8.58
C LEU A 52 -5.66 -12.04 8.08
N ALA A 53 -4.81 -12.09 7.06
CA ALA A 53 -4.15 -10.92 6.48
C ALA A 53 -4.40 -10.78 4.98
N GLY A 54 -4.09 -9.60 4.45
CA GLY A 54 -4.35 -9.26 3.06
C GLY A 54 -5.80 -8.87 2.82
N ASN A 55 -6.32 -9.12 1.63
CA ASN A 55 -7.72 -8.82 1.31
C ASN A 55 -8.65 -9.87 1.95
N VAL A 56 -8.97 -9.66 3.23
CA VAL A 56 -9.80 -10.57 4.03
C VAL A 56 -11.26 -10.61 3.55
N VAL A 57 -11.77 -9.49 3.04
CA VAL A 57 -13.15 -9.41 2.50
C VAL A 57 -13.28 -10.30 1.26
N LYS A 58 -12.39 -10.12 0.28
CA LYS A 58 -12.41 -10.95 -0.92
C LYS A 58 -12.16 -12.43 -0.61
N LYS A 59 -11.27 -12.73 0.33
CA LYS A 59 -11.02 -14.12 0.76
C LYS A 59 -12.27 -14.74 1.37
N ALA A 60 -13.00 -14.01 2.21
CA ALA A 60 -14.24 -14.47 2.81
C ALA A 60 -15.34 -14.69 1.74
N GLU A 61 -15.51 -13.75 0.79
CA GLU A 61 -16.46 -13.89 -0.33
C GLU A 61 -16.15 -15.15 -1.16
N LEU A 62 -14.89 -15.44 -1.45
CA LEU A 62 -14.48 -16.64 -2.19
C LEU A 62 -14.76 -17.92 -1.41
N ILE A 63 -14.57 -17.91 -0.09
CA ILE A 63 -14.89 -19.08 0.76
C ILE A 63 -16.42 -19.27 0.86
N GLU A 64 -17.20 -18.19 0.99
CA GLU A 64 -18.67 -18.27 0.95
C GLU A 64 -19.17 -18.83 -0.37
N GLN A 65 -18.61 -18.40 -1.49
CA GLN A 65 -18.92 -18.97 -2.81
C GLN A 65 -18.55 -20.46 -2.89
N TRP A 66 -17.36 -20.83 -2.38
CA TRP A 66 -16.93 -22.23 -2.34
C TRP A 66 -17.89 -23.09 -1.50
N ILE A 67 -18.37 -22.60 -0.35
CA ILE A 67 -19.37 -23.28 0.49
C ILE A 67 -20.68 -23.48 -0.31
N ALA A 68 -21.15 -22.43 -0.99
CA ALA A 68 -22.37 -22.47 -1.78
C ALA A 68 -22.26 -23.46 -2.97
N ASP A 69 -21.11 -23.47 -3.64
CA ASP A 69 -20.86 -24.34 -4.80
C ASP A 69 -20.71 -25.83 -4.42
N THR A 70 -20.19 -26.11 -3.20
CA THR A 70 -19.92 -27.48 -2.74
C THR A 70 -20.95 -28.02 -1.76
N ASP A 71 -21.91 -27.20 -1.32
CA ASP A 71 -22.88 -27.52 -0.26
C ASP A 71 -22.20 -28.11 1.00
N SER A 72 -21.03 -27.55 1.34
CA SER A 72 -20.17 -28.07 2.41
C SER A 72 -20.58 -27.54 3.77
N HIS A 73 -20.75 -28.44 4.74
CA HIS A 73 -20.98 -28.14 6.16
C HIS A 73 -19.75 -28.49 7.02
N ASP A 74 -18.53 -28.29 6.48
CA ASP A 74 -17.29 -28.53 7.21
C ASP A 74 -17.06 -27.46 8.28
N LYS A 75 -17.12 -27.86 9.54
CA LYS A 75 -16.89 -26.97 10.70
C LYS A 75 -15.56 -26.22 10.63
N ARG A 76 -14.52 -26.82 10.02
CA ARG A 76 -13.20 -26.18 9.87
C ARG A 76 -13.32 -24.94 8.97
N VAL A 77 -14.11 -25.05 7.90
CA VAL A 77 -14.35 -23.94 6.95
C VAL A 77 -15.21 -22.87 7.61
N GLU A 78 -16.26 -23.29 8.35
CA GLU A 78 -17.12 -22.35 9.09
C GLU A 78 -16.32 -21.54 10.12
N ASN A 79 -15.45 -22.18 10.91
CA ASN A 79 -14.58 -21.53 11.87
C ASN A 79 -13.60 -20.56 11.18
N SER A 80 -13.03 -20.96 10.04
CA SER A 80 -12.13 -20.12 9.26
C SER A 80 -12.84 -18.89 8.71
N LEU A 81 -14.06 -19.05 8.20
CA LEU A 81 -14.89 -17.95 7.70
C LEU A 81 -15.29 -16.99 8.84
N ALA A 82 -15.66 -17.52 10.01
CA ALA A 82 -15.99 -16.70 11.17
C ALA A 82 -14.79 -15.85 11.61
N ALA A 83 -13.60 -16.44 11.69
CA ALA A 83 -12.37 -15.72 12.03
C ALA A 83 -11.99 -14.65 11.00
N LEU A 84 -12.21 -14.91 9.69
CA LEU A 84 -12.01 -13.89 8.65
C LEU A 84 -12.96 -12.71 8.83
N LYS A 85 -14.25 -12.96 9.12
CA LYS A 85 -15.25 -11.90 9.34
C LYS A 85 -14.92 -11.06 10.58
N GLU A 86 -14.39 -11.67 11.62
CA GLU A 86 -13.91 -10.95 12.82
C GLU A 86 -12.68 -10.08 12.51
N ALA A 87 -11.85 -10.50 11.54
CA ALA A 87 -10.67 -9.76 11.10
C ALA A 87 -10.99 -8.62 10.12
N PHE A 88 -12.26 -8.41 9.73
CA PHE A 88 -12.63 -7.32 8.84
C PHE A 88 -12.28 -5.98 9.49
N PRO A 89 -11.70 -5.05 8.72
CA PRO A 89 -11.52 -3.69 9.18
C PRO A 89 -12.87 -3.05 9.57
N ARG A 90 -12.86 -2.14 10.54
CA ARG A 90 -14.04 -1.36 10.87
C ARG A 90 -14.55 -0.66 9.62
N ARG A 91 -15.84 -0.76 9.34
CA ARG A 91 -16.48 -0.05 8.24
C ARG A 91 -16.27 1.45 8.40
N ILE A 92 -15.88 2.11 7.34
CA ILE A 92 -15.77 3.56 7.25
C ILE A 92 -17.12 4.06 6.77
N GLU A 93 -17.72 4.99 7.51
CA GLU A 93 -19.04 5.56 7.23
C GLU A 93 -18.93 6.75 6.27
N TYR A 94 -20.07 7.21 5.71
CA TYR A 94 -20.10 8.26 4.71
C TYR A 94 -19.46 9.57 5.20
N GLU A 95 -19.71 9.93 6.46
CA GLU A 95 -19.19 11.16 7.10
C GLU A 95 -17.68 11.15 7.33
N GLU A 96 -17.07 9.98 7.27
CA GLU A 96 -15.62 9.79 7.43
C GLU A 96 -14.89 9.80 6.08
N LEU A 97 -15.63 9.87 4.96
CA LEU A 97 -15.07 9.85 3.61
C LEU A 97 -14.93 11.26 3.04
N ASP A 98 -13.75 11.53 2.50
CA ASP A 98 -13.51 12.71 1.67
C ASP A 98 -13.76 12.35 0.21
N PHE A 99 -14.62 13.12 -0.46
CA PHE A 99 -14.97 12.94 -1.85
C PHE A 99 -14.38 14.06 -2.69
N ASN A 100 -13.29 13.79 -3.39
CA ASN A 100 -12.69 14.74 -4.30
C ASN A 100 -13.16 14.47 -5.75
N PHE A 101 -13.48 15.53 -6.46
CA PHE A 101 -13.90 15.43 -7.86
C PHE A 101 -12.75 14.97 -8.74
N GLY A 102 -12.95 13.90 -9.52
CA GLY A 102 -11.93 13.29 -10.38
C GLY A 102 -11.17 12.13 -9.75
N GLU A 103 -11.54 11.66 -8.57
CA GLU A 103 -10.97 10.44 -7.99
C GLU A 103 -11.34 9.19 -8.79
N ARG A 104 -10.36 8.31 -9.00
CA ARG A 104 -10.50 7.16 -9.90
C ARG A 104 -11.34 6.01 -9.36
N TRP A 105 -11.63 6.02 -8.05
CA TRP A 105 -12.46 4.99 -7.44
C TRP A 105 -13.96 5.27 -7.58
N ILE A 106 -14.33 6.53 -7.74
CA ILE A 106 -15.71 6.94 -7.99
C ILE A 106 -16.04 6.65 -9.44
N PRO A 107 -17.14 5.94 -9.74
CA PRO A 107 -17.54 5.63 -11.09
C PRO A 107 -17.72 6.90 -11.95
N PRO A 108 -17.20 6.94 -13.18
CA PRO A 108 -17.35 8.11 -14.07
C PRO A 108 -18.81 8.49 -14.37
N THR A 109 -19.74 7.55 -14.23
CA THR A 109 -21.18 7.78 -14.36
C THR A 109 -21.71 8.76 -13.33
N ILE A 110 -21.20 8.71 -12.10
CA ILE A 110 -21.58 9.62 -11.00
C ILE A 110 -21.13 11.05 -11.33
N TYR A 111 -19.93 11.22 -11.87
CA TYR A 111 -19.48 12.52 -12.37
C TYR A 111 -20.35 13.02 -13.54
N GLY A 112 -20.78 12.09 -14.42
CA GLY A 112 -21.69 12.40 -15.52
C GLY A 112 -23.07 12.86 -15.03
N GLU A 113 -23.62 12.22 -14.01
CA GLU A 113 -24.89 12.61 -13.36
C GLU A 113 -24.80 13.99 -12.72
N TYR A 114 -23.76 14.24 -11.93
CA TYR A 114 -23.50 15.53 -11.33
C TYR A 114 -23.34 16.63 -12.38
N MET A 115 -22.51 16.40 -13.39
CA MET A 115 -22.28 17.40 -14.45
C MET A 115 -23.52 17.62 -15.33
N SER A 116 -24.35 16.60 -15.51
CA SER A 116 -25.64 16.75 -16.20
C SER A 116 -26.59 17.61 -15.39
N TYR A 117 -26.60 17.48 -14.07
CA TYR A 117 -27.34 18.37 -13.18
C TYR A 117 -26.79 19.81 -13.23
N LEU A 118 -25.47 20.00 -13.07
CA LEU A 118 -24.84 21.30 -13.02
C LEU A 118 -25.01 22.09 -14.35
N TYR A 119 -24.79 21.42 -15.49
CA TYR A 119 -24.83 22.03 -16.81
C TYR A 119 -26.22 21.99 -17.45
N GLU A 120 -27.22 21.37 -16.82
CA GLU A 120 -28.59 21.22 -17.35
C GLU A 120 -28.61 20.64 -18.79
N THR A 121 -27.71 19.71 -19.05
CA THR A 121 -27.63 18.98 -20.33
C THR A 121 -26.97 17.61 -20.08
N GLY A 122 -27.30 16.61 -20.92
CA GLY A 122 -26.71 15.28 -20.77
C GLY A 122 -25.19 15.30 -20.96
N ILE A 123 -24.46 14.98 -19.92
CA ILE A 123 -22.99 14.84 -19.94
C ILE A 123 -22.64 13.36 -19.71
N LYS A 124 -21.85 12.80 -20.60
CA LYS A 124 -21.30 11.46 -20.46
C LYS A 124 -19.80 11.56 -20.19
N ILE A 125 -19.35 10.92 -19.10
CA ILE A 125 -17.95 10.86 -18.72
C ILE A 125 -17.51 9.40 -18.72
N ALA A 126 -16.37 9.14 -19.34
CA ALA A 126 -15.73 7.84 -19.34
C ALA A 126 -14.26 7.97 -18.92
N TYR A 127 -13.72 6.93 -18.27
CA TYR A 127 -12.34 6.88 -17.87
C TYR A 127 -11.61 5.75 -18.60
N SER A 128 -10.46 6.05 -19.18
CA SER A 128 -9.57 5.10 -19.81
C SER A 128 -8.40 4.78 -18.88
N SER A 129 -8.37 3.57 -18.34
CA SER A 129 -7.27 3.11 -17.47
C SER A 129 -5.93 2.99 -18.22
N ALA A 130 -5.97 2.71 -19.52
CA ALA A 130 -4.75 2.57 -20.33
C ALA A 130 -4.05 3.91 -20.59
N LEU A 131 -4.82 4.99 -20.69
CA LEU A 131 -4.30 6.35 -20.94
C LEU A 131 -4.29 7.21 -19.67
N ASP A 132 -4.87 6.70 -18.60
CA ASP A 132 -5.08 7.42 -17.34
C ASP A 132 -5.77 8.78 -17.51
N THR A 133 -6.80 8.82 -18.37
CA THR A 133 -7.49 10.05 -18.73
C THR A 133 -9.00 9.90 -18.70
N TYR A 134 -9.67 11.00 -18.36
CA TYR A 134 -11.13 11.15 -18.52
C TYR A 134 -11.46 11.74 -19.88
N SER A 135 -12.51 11.22 -20.50
CA SER A 135 -13.16 11.81 -21.66
C SER A 135 -14.56 12.25 -21.27
N ALA A 136 -14.96 13.45 -21.71
CA ALA A 136 -16.27 13.99 -21.44
C ALA A 136 -16.90 14.47 -22.76
N THR A 137 -18.19 14.11 -22.95
CA THR A 137 -18.99 14.49 -24.12
C THR A 137 -20.33 15.05 -23.67
N GLU A 138 -20.80 16.05 -24.37
CA GLU A 138 -22.10 16.70 -24.17
C GLU A 138 -23.15 16.26 -25.22
N SER A 139 -24.40 16.13 -24.81
CA SER A 139 -25.51 15.86 -25.74
C SER A 139 -25.82 17.07 -26.60
N HIS A 140 -25.86 18.24 -26.02
CA HIS A 140 -25.98 19.54 -26.71
C HIS A 140 -25.36 20.66 -25.88
N ARG A 141 -24.94 21.73 -26.56
CA ARG A 141 -24.37 22.92 -25.93
C ARG A 141 -25.46 23.90 -25.58
N ASN A 142 -25.39 24.42 -24.36
CA ASN A 142 -26.31 25.42 -23.85
C ASN A 142 -25.61 26.69 -23.34
N ALA A 143 -26.36 27.61 -22.77
CA ALA A 143 -25.84 28.87 -22.25
C ALA A 143 -24.90 28.65 -21.03
N LYS A 144 -25.17 27.63 -20.20
CA LYS A 144 -24.31 27.30 -19.05
C LYS A 144 -22.90 26.94 -19.49
N ILE A 145 -22.76 26.02 -20.43
CA ILE A 145 -21.46 25.61 -20.98
C ILE A 145 -20.74 26.73 -21.70
N ASN A 146 -21.52 27.52 -22.51
CA ASN A 146 -20.93 28.51 -23.40
C ASN A 146 -20.68 29.86 -22.74
N HIS A 147 -21.40 30.24 -21.68
CA HIS A 147 -21.32 31.59 -21.10
C HIS A 147 -21.04 31.59 -19.62
N GLU A 148 -21.74 30.80 -18.82
CA GLU A 148 -21.63 30.79 -17.36
C GLU A 148 -20.31 30.12 -16.91
N TYR A 149 -20.06 28.90 -17.41
CA TYR A 149 -18.81 28.14 -17.14
C TYR A 149 -17.81 28.37 -18.29
N CYS A 150 -17.54 29.64 -18.63
CA CYS A 150 -16.64 29.98 -19.73
C CYS A 150 -15.67 31.08 -19.32
N VAL A 151 -14.41 30.92 -19.71
CA VAL A 151 -13.37 31.93 -19.55
C VAL A 151 -12.82 32.31 -20.93
N LYS A 152 -12.78 33.60 -21.22
CA LYS A 152 -12.25 34.15 -22.46
C LYS A 152 -10.80 34.58 -22.21
N GLY A 153 -9.85 33.90 -22.81
CA GLY A 153 -8.50 34.40 -22.98
C GLY A 153 -8.40 35.23 -24.29
N GLN A 154 -7.29 35.92 -24.45
CA GLN A 154 -7.05 36.73 -25.65
C GLN A 154 -7.07 35.92 -26.94
N PHE A 155 -6.51 34.71 -26.94
CA PHE A 155 -6.35 33.85 -28.13
C PHE A 155 -7.32 32.70 -28.20
N ARG A 156 -7.81 32.25 -27.03
CA ARG A 156 -8.63 31.04 -26.92
C ARG A 156 -9.71 31.21 -25.87
N ARG A 157 -10.84 30.62 -26.14
CA ARG A 157 -11.96 30.52 -25.23
C ARG A 157 -11.91 29.12 -24.57
N TYR A 158 -12.07 29.08 -23.26
CA TYR A 158 -12.19 27.87 -22.46
C TYR A 158 -13.65 27.75 -22.04
N ASP A 159 -14.40 26.88 -22.71
CA ASP A 159 -15.80 26.61 -22.41
C ASP A 159 -15.94 25.65 -21.21
N GLY A 160 -17.17 25.41 -20.76
CA GLY A 160 -17.44 24.52 -19.62
C GLY A 160 -16.88 23.12 -19.78
N MET A 161 -16.83 22.59 -21.01
CA MET A 161 -16.25 21.28 -21.27
C MET A 161 -14.72 21.26 -21.13
N ALA A 162 -14.07 22.38 -21.49
CA ALA A 162 -12.64 22.51 -21.26
C ALA A 162 -12.32 22.64 -19.76
N LEU A 163 -13.09 23.44 -19.01
CA LEU A 163 -12.93 23.57 -17.55
C LEU A 163 -13.24 22.24 -16.82
N LEU A 164 -14.26 21.51 -17.26
CA LEU A 164 -14.58 20.19 -16.72
C LEU A 164 -13.39 19.20 -16.86
N ARG A 165 -12.71 19.19 -18.01
CA ARG A 165 -11.52 18.33 -18.16
C ARG A 165 -10.42 18.71 -17.17
N HIS A 166 -10.18 20.00 -16.97
CA HIS A 166 -9.23 20.48 -15.97
C HIS A 166 -9.66 20.10 -14.54
N ALA A 167 -10.96 20.20 -14.23
CA ALA A 167 -11.52 19.80 -12.95
C ALA A 167 -11.28 18.30 -12.66
N LEU A 168 -11.54 17.41 -13.65
CA LEU A 168 -11.35 15.97 -13.54
C LEU A 168 -9.87 15.54 -13.40
N HIS A 169 -8.96 16.29 -14.00
CA HIS A 169 -7.52 15.99 -13.98
C HIS A 169 -6.75 16.75 -12.89
N ASN A 170 -7.42 17.53 -12.07
CA ASN A 170 -6.80 18.39 -11.06
C ASN A 170 -5.71 19.31 -11.64
N THR A 171 -6.00 19.95 -12.77
CA THR A 171 -5.11 20.87 -13.47
C THR A 171 -5.76 22.24 -13.69
N THR A 172 -4.95 23.25 -13.92
CA THR A 172 -5.38 24.59 -14.34
C THR A 172 -5.00 24.85 -15.78
N PRO A 173 -5.83 25.53 -16.59
CA PRO A 173 -5.48 25.84 -17.95
C PRO A 173 -4.38 26.91 -18.03
N GLU A 174 -3.43 26.74 -18.94
CA GLU A 174 -2.45 27.77 -19.28
C GLU A 174 -3.09 28.79 -20.19
N ILE A 175 -3.46 29.96 -19.64
CA ILE A 175 -4.03 31.07 -20.41
C ILE A 175 -2.94 32.14 -20.59
N LYS A 176 -2.68 32.51 -21.85
CA LYS A 176 -1.63 33.48 -22.20
C LYS A 176 -2.25 34.69 -22.87
N LYS A 177 -1.61 35.86 -22.67
CA LYS A 177 -1.89 37.11 -23.38
C LYS A 177 -0.62 37.65 -24.03
N SER A 178 -0.78 38.40 -25.11
CA SER A 178 0.31 39.12 -25.78
C SER A 178 0.54 40.46 -25.08
N ILE A 179 1.79 40.78 -24.80
CA ILE A 179 2.22 42.09 -24.27
C ILE A 179 2.89 42.95 -25.34
N GLY A 180 2.99 42.45 -26.56
CA GLY A 180 3.63 43.13 -27.70
C GLY A 180 4.22 42.14 -28.67
N LYS A 181 4.98 42.62 -29.63
CA LYS A 181 5.67 41.80 -30.61
C LYS A 181 7.17 41.93 -30.47
N ASP A 182 7.89 40.85 -30.78
CA ASP A 182 9.38 40.82 -30.80
C ASP A 182 9.89 41.46 -32.14
N ALA A 183 11.22 41.53 -32.28
CA ALA A 183 11.88 42.04 -33.47
C ALA A 183 11.58 41.24 -34.76
N ASN A 184 11.00 40.04 -34.63
CA ASN A 184 10.59 39.16 -35.73
C ASN A 184 9.07 39.12 -35.96
N ASP A 185 8.34 40.13 -35.45
CA ASP A 185 6.86 40.26 -35.56
C ASP A 185 6.07 39.11 -34.90
N LYS A 186 6.68 38.37 -33.95
CA LYS A 186 6.01 37.32 -33.15
C LYS A 186 5.50 37.90 -31.84
N ASP A 187 4.28 37.47 -31.43
CA ASP A 187 3.71 37.87 -30.15
C ASP A 187 4.56 37.38 -28.96
N ILE A 188 4.86 38.29 -28.05
CA ILE A 188 5.48 37.98 -26.75
C ILE A 188 4.37 37.52 -25.81
N LEU A 189 4.31 36.21 -25.55
CA LEU A 189 3.27 35.56 -24.75
C LEU A 189 3.68 35.51 -23.30
N VAL A 190 2.83 36.04 -22.42
CA VAL A 190 2.96 35.90 -20.96
C VAL A 190 1.71 35.28 -20.37
N PRO A 191 1.80 34.61 -19.20
CA PRO A 191 0.60 34.14 -18.50
C PRO A 191 -0.37 35.31 -18.25
N ASP A 192 -1.66 35.04 -18.37
CA ASP A 192 -2.73 35.98 -18.02
C ASP A 192 -3.28 35.64 -16.63
N PRO A 193 -2.81 36.31 -15.56
CA PRO A 193 -3.15 35.93 -14.19
C PRO A 193 -4.64 36.11 -13.89
N GLU A 194 -5.31 37.13 -14.49
CA GLU A 194 -6.74 37.37 -14.28
C GLU A 194 -7.59 36.23 -14.86
N ALA A 195 -7.31 35.89 -16.12
CA ALA A 195 -8.02 34.80 -16.78
C ALA A 195 -7.72 33.42 -16.14
N ILE A 196 -6.49 33.17 -15.68
CA ILE A 196 -6.12 31.94 -14.95
C ILE A 196 -6.88 31.88 -13.62
N GLN A 197 -6.92 32.97 -12.85
CA GLN A 197 -7.65 33.04 -11.59
C GLN A 197 -9.15 32.80 -11.77
N LEU A 198 -9.74 33.42 -12.81
CA LEU A 198 -11.15 33.20 -13.14
C LEU A 198 -11.43 31.74 -13.52
N ALA A 199 -10.52 31.09 -14.28
CA ALA A 199 -10.63 29.68 -14.62
C ALA A 199 -10.49 28.79 -13.39
N SER A 200 -9.56 29.06 -12.50
CA SER A 200 -9.39 28.35 -11.24
C SER A 200 -10.65 28.43 -10.37
N ASN A 201 -11.20 29.62 -10.19
CA ASN A 201 -12.43 29.81 -9.42
C ASN A 201 -13.60 28.99 -9.99
N LYS A 202 -13.74 28.92 -11.32
CA LYS A 202 -14.79 28.11 -11.97
C LYS A 202 -14.55 26.62 -11.84
N ILE A 203 -13.29 26.19 -11.86
CA ILE A 203 -12.91 24.80 -11.65
C ILE A 203 -13.20 24.40 -10.19
N ASP A 204 -12.87 25.27 -9.24
CA ASP A 204 -13.15 25.03 -7.81
C ASP A 204 -14.67 25.02 -7.55
N GLU A 205 -15.45 25.90 -8.20
CA GLU A 205 -16.92 25.86 -8.13
C GLU A 205 -17.48 24.48 -8.60
N ILE A 206 -16.92 23.90 -9.68
CA ILE A 206 -17.30 22.56 -10.14
C ILE A 206 -16.95 21.50 -9.09
N ARG A 207 -15.78 21.58 -8.46
CA ARG A 207 -15.32 20.60 -7.47
C ARG A 207 -16.10 20.68 -6.17
N ASP A 208 -16.25 21.87 -5.63
CA ASP A 208 -16.96 22.09 -4.35
C ASP A 208 -18.44 21.75 -4.49
N GLY A 209 -19.04 22.10 -5.65
CA GLY A 209 -20.40 21.76 -6.00
C GLY A 209 -20.66 20.25 -6.03
N PHE A 210 -19.65 19.43 -6.36
CA PHE A 210 -19.79 17.97 -6.34
C PHE A 210 -20.05 17.43 -4.96
N THR A 211 -19.28 17.87 -3.97
CA THR A 211 -19.46 17.44 -2.57
C THR A 211 -20.84 17.88 -2.04
N ALA A 212 -21.26 19.09 -2.35
CA ALA A 212 -22.59 19.59 -1.97
C ALA A 212 -23.71 18.75 -2.64
N TRP A 213 -23.55 18.41 -3.92
CA TRP A 213 -24.50 17.58 -4.65
C TRP A 213 -24.57 16.15 -4.09
N LEU A 214 -23.40 15.52 -3.75
CA LEU A 214 -23.36 14.21 -3.12
C LEU A 214 -24.10 14.20 -1.78
N ASN A 215 -23.92 15.23 -0.95
CA ASN A 215 -24.59 15.35 0.33
C ASN A 215 -26.13 15.44 0.21
N GLY A 216 -26.61 15.94 -0.92
CA GLY A 216 -28.02 16.01 -1.25
C GLY A 216 -28.63 14.73 -1.82
N GLN A 217 -27.84 13.67 -2.05
CA GLN A 217 -28.33 12.41 -2.59
C GLN A 217 -29.05 11.56 -1.53
N SER A 218 -29.80 10.56 -1.98
CA SER A 218 -30.51 9.62 -1.10
C SER A 218 -29.54 8.77 -0.25
N ASP A 219 -30.01 8.30 0.90
CA ASP A 219 -29.22 7.45 1.77
C ASP A 219 -28.78 6.16 1.09
N GLU A 220 -29.62 5.58 0.22
CA GLU A 220 -29.27 4.40 -0.58
C GLU A 220 -28.12 4.67 -1.56
N PHE A 221 -28.07 5.88 -2.11
CA PHE A 221 -26.95 6.28 -2.99
C PHE A 221 -25.64 6.42 -2.21
N LYS A 222 -25.70 7.08 -1.04
CA LYS A 222 -24.56 7.24 -0.14
C LYS A 222 -24.04 5.88 0.34
N GLU A 223 -24.94 4.99 0.73
CA GLU A 223 -24.61 3.65 1.18
C GLU A 223 -23.86 2.84 0.08
N ARG A 224 -24.30 2.94 -1.18
CA ARG A 224 -23.59 2.31 -2.31
C ARG A 224 -22.17 2.86 -2.49
N LEU A 225 -21.94 4.16 -2.26
CA LEU A 225 -20.60 4.74 -2.33
C LEU A 225 -19.71 4.23 -1.19
N VAL A 226 -20.25 4.19 0.02
CA VAL A 226 -19.59 3.63 1.21
C VAL A 226 -19.18 2.18 0.96
N ASP A 227 -20.09 1.36 0.43
CA ASP A 227 -19.80 -0.04 0.12
C ASP A 227 -18.69 -0.19 -0.93
N MET A 228 -18.75 0.61 -2.00
CA MET A 228 -17.70 0.61 -3.02
C MET A 228 -16.33 0.98 -2.44
N TYR A 229 -16.28 1.99 -1.57
CA TYR A 229 -15.05 2.41 -0.92
C TYR A 229 -14.49 1.31 -0.02
N ASN A 230 -15.33 0.79 0.90
CA ASN A 230 -14.90 -0.24 1.84
C ASN A 230 -14.43 -1.51 1.14
N ARG A 231 -15.13 -1.98 0.09
CA ARG A 231 -14.73 -3.14 -0.70
C ARG A 231 -13.42 -2.95 -1.45
N ARG A 232 -13.09 -1.72 -1.83
CA ARG A 232 -11.88 -1.43 -2.63
C ARG A 232 -10.66 -1.07 -1.79
N PHE A 233 -10.84 -0.31 -0.73
CA PHE A 233 -9.75 0.27 0.06
C PHE A 233 -9.71 -0.18 1.51
N ASN A 234 -10.86 -0.46 2.11
CA ASN A 234 -10.97 -0.88 3.50
C ASN A 234 -11.25 -2.39 3.63
N CYS A 235 -10.65 -3.17 2.75
CA CYS A 235 -10.82 -4.63 2.70
C CYS A 235 -9.55 -5.40 3.09
N PHE A 236 -8.47 -4.68 3.45
CA PHE A 236 -7.19 -5.26 3.80
C PHE A 236 -6.95 -5.23 5.30
N ALA A 237 -6.81 -6.41 5.91
CA ALA A 237 -6.28 -6.55 7.25
C ALA A 237 -4.75 -6.60 7.22
N ARG A 238 -4.10 -5.80 8.08
CA ARG A 238 -2.65 -5.85 8.23
C ARG A 238 -2.26 -7.08 9.03
N PRO A 239 -1.29 -7.88 8.59
CA PRO A 239 -0.81 -9.00 9.38
C PRO A 239 -0.20 -8.49 10.69
N ARG A 240 -0.47 -9.21 11.77
CA ARG A 240 0.13 -8.94 13.09
C ARG A 240 1.19 -9.99 13.34
N TYR A 241 2.43 -9.57 13.47
CA TYR A 241 3.55 -10.47 13.74
C TYR A 241 3.89 -10.40 15.21
N ASP A 242 3.87 -11.55 15.90
CA ASP A 242 4.31 -11.68 17.29
C ASP A 242 5.67 -12.39 17.34
N GLY A 243 6.72 -11.61 17.47
CA GLY A 243 8.10 -12.09 17.61
C GLY A 243 8.53 -12.41 19.04
N SER A 244 7.62 -12.36 20.03
CA SER A 244 7.94 -12.56 21.46
C SER A 244 8.64 -13.88 21.76
N HIS A 245 8.32 -14.93 21.01
CA HIS A 245 8.87 -16.29 21.16
C HIS A 245 10.34 -16.41 20.73
N GLN A 246 10.89 -15.41 20.02
CA GLN A 246 12.26 -15.46 19.52
C GLN A 246 13.27 -15.31 20.66
N THR A 247 14.17 -16.28 20.80
CA THR A 247 15.23 -16.31 21.81
C THR A 247 16.53 -15.68 21.32
N LEU A 248 16.68 -15.49 19.99
CA LEU A 248 17.83 -14.89 19.32
C LEU A 248 19.18 -15.48 19.77
N PRO A 249 19.45 -16.77 19.53
CA PRO A 249 20.66 -17.44 19.99
C PRO A 249 21.92 -16.78 19.45
N GLY A 250 22.96 -16.65 20.29
CA GLY A 250 24.23 -16.03 19.91
C GLY A 250 24.26 -14.50 20.01
N LEU A 251 23.12 -13.85 20.27
CA LEU A 251 23.05 -12.41 20.46
C LEU A 251 23.75 -12.02 21.80
N ASN A 252 24.76 -11.18 21.74
CA ASN A 252 25.50 -10.75 22.92
C ASN A 252 24.93 -9.46 23.52
N MET A 253 23.94 -9.61 24.40
CA MET A 253 23.28 -8.49 25.06
C MET A 253 24.22 -7.68 25.95
N LYS A 254 25.25 -8.31 26.55
CA LYS A 254 26.22 -7.60 27.39
C LYS A 254 27.05 -6.60 26.56
N LEU A 255 27.60 -7.04 25.44
CA LEU A 255 28.36 -6.15 24.55
C LEU A 255 27.49 -5.05 23.92
N LEU A 256 26.23 -5.36 23.62
CA LEU A 256 25.27 -4.37 23.12
C LEU A 256 25.00 -3.30 24.18
N GLY A 257 24.83 -3.68 25.45
CA GLY A 257 24.68 -2.75 26.56
C GLY A 257 25.94 -1.88 26.77
N ASP A 258 27.11 -2.51 26.86
CA ASP A 258 28.38 -1.84 27.16
C ASP A 258 28.82 -0.88 26.05
N ARG A 259 28.58 -1.21 24.77
CA ARG A 259 29.07 -0.43 23.61
C ARG A 259 28.05 0.47 22.96
N LEU A 260 26.79 0.05 22.94
CA LEU A 260 25.72 0.73 22.18
C LEU A 260 24.56 1.20 23.08
N GLY A 261 24.61 0.92 24.39
CA GLY A 261 23.57 1.29 25.34
C GLY A 261 22.26 0.51 25.17
N VAL A 262 22.29 -0.62 24.46
CA VAL A 262 21.11 -1.45 24.20
C VAL A 262 20.95 -2.51 25.28
N ASN A 263 20.08 -2.26 26.23
CA ASN A 263 19.87 -3.15 27.39
C ASN A 263 18.80 -4.24 27.16
N ALA A 264 17.94 -4.07 26.16
CA ALA A 264 16.92 -5.04 25.78
C ALA A 264 16.56 -4.92 24.30
N ILE A 265 16.09 -6.02 23.71
CA ILE A 265 15.47 -6.01 22.38
C ILE A 265 13.98 -5.70 22.57
N TYR A 266 13.52 -4.62 21.98
CA TYR A 266 12.12 -4.20 22.05
C TYR A 266 11.20 -5.19 21.30
N GLN A 267 9.97 -5.31 21.76
CA GLN A 267 8.97 -6.17 21.11
C GLN A 267 8.80 -5.84 19.64
N SER A 268 8.70 -4.55 19.29
CA SER A 268 8.60 -4.10 17.89
C SER A 268 9.78 -4.52 17.00
N GLN A 269 10.99 -4.62 17.58
CA GLN A 269 12.16 -5.13 16.86
C GLN A 269 12.04 -6.63 16.61
N LYS A 270 11.60 -7.40 17.61
CA LYS A 270 11.35 -8.85 17.47
C LYS A 270 10.24 -9.12 16.45
N ASP A 271 9.15 -8.36 16.50
CA ASP A 271 8.03 -8.47 15.56
C ASP A 271 8.48 -8.19 14.11
N CYS A 272 9.32 -7.17 13.92
CA CYS A 272 9.88 -6.85 12.62
C CYS A 272 10.82 -7.97 12.10
N VAL A 273 11.71 -8.49 12.96
CA VAL A 273 12.56 -9.64 12.60
C VAL A 273 11.69 -10.83 12.20
N TRP A 274 10.65 -11.11 13.00
CA TRP A 274 9.72 -12.21 12.72
C TRP A 274 9.00 -12.02 11.38
N MET A 275 8.50 -10.81 11.10
CA MET A 275 7.92 -10.44 9.81
C MET A 275 8.86 -10.75 8.64
N LEU A 276 10.12 -10.31 8.74
CA LEU A 276 11.11 -10.54 7.69
C LEU A 276 11.42 -12.02 7.47
N LEU A 277 11.50 -12.82 8.55
CA LEU A 277 11.71 -14.26 8.48
C LEU A 277 10.52 -14.99 7.86
N GLN A 278 9.29 -14.56 8.20
CA GLN A 278 8.07 -15.20 7.71
C GLN A 278 7.81 -14.93 6.22
N ASN A 279 8.03 -13.70 5.78
CA ASN A 279 7.69 -13.28 4.42
C ASN A 279 8.87 -13.37 3.44
N GLY A 280 10.08 -13.65 3.93
CA GLY A 280 11.29 -13.57 3.10
C GLY A 280 11.65 -12.15 2.65
N GLY A 281 10.97 -11.13 3.20
CA GLY A 281 11.20 -9.73 2.91
C GLY A 281 10.14 -8.82 3.53
N GLY A 282 10.36 -7.50 3.49
CA GLY A 282 9.43 -6.52 4.02
C GLY A 282 10.06 -5.14 4.12
N ILE A 283 9.25 -4.15 4.45
CA ILE A 283 9.69 -2.76 4.72
C ILE A 283 9.55 -2.50 6.22
N ALA A 284 10.65 -2.16 6.87
CA ALA A 284 10.68 -1.75 8.27
C ALA A 284 10.53 -0.22 8.36
N ASP A 285 9.30 0.26 8.36
CA ASP A 285 8.95 1.67 8.49
C ASP A 285 8.87 2.07 9.99
N HIS A 286 10.01 2.00 10.65
CA HIS A 286 10.15 2.43 12.04
C HIS A 286 10.71 3.87 12.10
N GLU A 287 10.38 4.60 13.14
CA GLU A 287 10.94 5.94 13.39
C GLU A 287 12.47 5.93 13.54
N VAL A 288 13.07 7.10 13.44
CA VAL A 288 14.52 7.26 13.65
C VAL A 288 14.85 6.98 15.12
N GLY A 289 15.93 6.22 15.35
CA GLY A 289 16.34 5.86 16.72
C GLY A 289 15.79 4.55 17.28
N THR A 290 14.85 3.88 16.59
CA THR A 290 14.24 2.61 17.04
C THR A 290 15.13 1.37 16.84
N GLY A 291 16.38 1.56 16.39
CA GLY A 291 17.33 0.45 16.24
C GLY A 291 17.19 -0.35 14.96
N LYS A 292 16.76 0.25 13.83
CA LYS A 292 16.65 -0.42 12.52
C LYS A 292 17.90 -1.18 12.10
N THR A 293 19.10 -0.62 12.40
CA THR A 293 20.38 -1.28 12.13
C THR A 293 20.50 -2.62 12.86
N LEU A 294 20.06 -2.67 14.11
CA LEU A 294 20.07 -3.90 14.91
C LEU A 294 19.06 -4.91 14.35
N ILE A 295 17.88 -4.47 13.93
CA ILE A 295 16.89 -5.34 13.26
C ILE A 295 17.50 -6.00 12.02
N MET A 296 18.17 -5.23 11.14
CA MET A 296 18.83 -5.79 9.95
C MET A 296 19.89 -6.83 10.32
N CYS A 297 20.72 -6.54 11.33
CA CYS A 297 21.76 -7.45 11.79
C CYS A 297 21.18 -8.75 12.33
N ILE A 298 20.14 -8.66 13.17
CA ILE A 298 19.46 -9.83 13.76
C ILE A 298 18.77 -10.63 12.66
N ALA A 299 18.01 -9.99 11.77
CA ALA A 299 17.32 -10.67 10.69
C ALA A 299 18.28 -11.43 9.77
N ALA A 300 19.40 -10.79 9.36
CA ALA A 300 20.42 -11.42 8.54
C ALA A 300 21.07 -12.63 9.24
N HIS A 301 21.33 -12.51 10.55
CA HIS A 301 21.91 -13.58 11.34
C HIS A 301 20.95 -14.77 11.47
N GLU A 302 19.69 -14.48 11.82
CA GLU A 302 18.66 -15.51 11.99
C GLU A 302 18.32 -16.20 10.65
N MET A 303 18.23 -15.47 9.53
CA MET A 303 18.05 -16.06 8.20
C MET A 303 19.18 -17.06 7.89
N LYS A 304 20.43 -16.74 8.25
CA LYS A 304 21.55 -17.65 8.06
C LYS A 304 21.48 -18.83 9.00
N ARG A 305 21.20 -18.61 10.27
CA ARG A 305 21.07 -19.66 11.30
C ARG A 305 19.99 -20.68 10.97
N LEU A 306 18.86 -20.20 10.44
CA LEU A 306 17.70 -21.01 10.05
C LEU A 306 17.86 -21.66 8.68
N GLY A 307 18.94 -21.36 7.95
CA GLY A 307 19.16 -21.91 6.61
C GLY A 307 18.32 -21.25 5.51
N LEU A 308 17.61 -20.16 5.82
CA LEU A 308 16.82 -19.38 4.84
C LEU A 308 17.72 -18.63 3.85
N ALA A 309 18.93 -18.26 4.28
CA ALA A 309 19.93 -17.62 3.43
C ALA A 309 21.34 -18.16 3.77
N HIS A 310 22.10 -18.55 2.74
CA HIS A 310 23.48 -19.04 2.94
C HIS A 310 24.47 -17.90 3.15
N LYS A 311 24.31 -16.79 2.44
CA LYS A 311 25.19 -15.62 2.45
C LYS A 311 24.34 -14.33 2.47
N PRO A 312 23.76 -13.95 3.62
CA PRO A 312 23.02 -12.69 3.71
C PRO A 312 23.92 -11.51 3.36
N LEU A 313 23.40 -10.58 2.55
CA LEU A 313 24.09 -9.36 2.15
C LEU A 313 23.33 -8.16 2.72
N ILE A 314 24.03 -7.31 3.48
CA ILE A 314 23.52 -6.04 3.95
C ILE A 314 24.13 -4.92 3.10
N ILE A 315 23.28 -4.12 2.45
CA ILE A 315 23.67 -2.98 1.64
C ILE A 315 23.34 -1.70 2.40
N GLY A 316 24.32 -0.82 2.54
CA GLY A 316 24.16 0.47 3.19
C GLY A 316 24.88 1.59 2.43
N LEU A 317 24.58 2.83 2.76
CA LEU A 317 25.31 3.97 2.25
C LEU A 317 26.75 3.96 2.77
N LYS A 318 27.68 4.51 2.00
CA LYS A 318 29.11 4.62 2.38
C LYS A 318 29.29 5.19 3.80
N ALA A 319 28.48 6.18 4.17
CA ALA A 319 28.54 6.80 5.48
C ALA A 319 28.11 5.85 6.63
N ASN A 320 27.22 4.90 6.36
CA ASN A 320 26.58 4.09 7.40
C ASN A 320 27.12 2.64 7.45
N VAL A 321 27.71 2.14 6.36
CA VAL A 321 28.10 0.72 6.25
C VAL A 321 29.13 0.32 7.32
N GLY A 322 30.01 1.23 7.74
CA GLY A 322 30.95 1.00 8.84
C GLY A 322 30.25 0.81 10.19
N ALA A 323 29.29 1.67 10.49
CA ALA A 323 28.48 1.57 11.72
C ALA A 323 27.63 0.30 11.73
N ILE A 324 27.08 -0.11 10.59
CA ILE A 324 26.33 -1.37 10.44
C ILE A 324 27.25 -2.56 10.75
N ALA A 325 28.46 -2.59 10.19
CA ALA A 325 29.42 -3.66 10.42
C ALA A 325 29.85 -3.75 11.90
N GLU A 326 30.03 -2.60 12.55
CA GLU A 326 30.38 -2.55 13.98
C GLU A 326 29.21 -3.03 14.86
N THR A 327 27.98 -2.59 14.55
CA THR A 327 26.77 -3.08 15.24
C THR A 327 26.65 -4.62 15.11
N TYR A 328 26.93 -5.15 13.92
CA TYR A 328 26.85 -6.61 13.70
C TYR A 328 27.93 -7.35 14.52
N ARG A 329 29.17 -6.86 14.54
CA ARG A 329 30.26 -7.47 15.36
C ARG A 329 29.97 -7.39 16.85
N THR A 330 29.34 -6.29 17.28
CA THR A 330 28.94 -6.13 18.69
C THR A 330 27.81 -7.10 19.06
N ALA A 331 26.83 -7.24 18.18
CA ALA A 331 25.68 -8.13 18.38
C ALA A 331 26.08 -9.62 18.33
N TYR A 332 26.95 -9.99 17.39
CA TYR A 332 27.38 -11.38 17.13
C TYR A 332 28.90 -11.48 16.99
N PRO A 333 29.64 -11.50 18.09
CA PRO A 333 31.12 -11.47 18.06
C PRO A 333 31.74 -12.65 17.31
N ASP A 334 31.10 -13.83 17.35
CA ASP A 334 31.59 -15.05 16.72
C ASP A 334 31.26 -15.13 15.21
N ALA A 335 30.50 -14.16 14.67
CA ALA A 335 30.10 -14.16 13.29
C ALA A 335 31.25 -13.72 12.36
N ARG A 336 31.47 -14.48 11.28
CA ARG A 336 32.41 -14.10 10.23
C ARG A 336 31.73 -13.11 9.27
N ILE A 337 32.25 -11.87 9.25
CA ILE A 337 31.71 -10.78 8.44
C ILE A 337 32.74 -10.41 7.37
N LEU A 338 32.30 -10.41 6.11
CA LEU A 338 33.05 -9.76 5.05
C LEU A 338 32.53 -8.31 4.92
N TYR A 339 33.39 -7.37 5.24
CA TYR A 339 33.10 -5.94 5.12
C TYR A 339 33.88 -5.39 3.92
N ALA A 340 33.17 -4.84 2.94
CA ALA A 340 33.73 -4.20 1.77
C ALA A 340 33.27 -2.73 1.70
N CYS A 341 34.24 -1.82 1.56
CA CYS A 341 33.99 -0.42 1.26
C CYS A 341 34.69 -0.09 -0.07
N LEU A 342 34.10 0.79 -0.87
CA LEU A 342 34.65 1.22 -2.18
C LEU A 342 36.08 1.74 -2.10
N LEU A 343 36.57 2.13 -0.91
CA LEU A 343 37.95 2.52 -0.68
C LEU A 343 38.97 1.36 -0.73
N TYR A 344 38.49 0.11 -0.62
CA TYR A 344 39.34 -1.10 -0.60
C TYR A 344 39.19 -1.97 -1.84
N THR A 345 38.42 -1.55 -2.84
CA THR A 345 38.48 -2.20 -4.15
C THR A 345 39.81 -1.88 -4.77
N SER A 346 40.66 -2.90 -5.00
CA SER A 346 41.92 -2.72 -5.73
C SER A 346 41.62 -2.02 -7.06
N PRO A 347 42.46 -1.05 -7.49
CA PRO A 347 42.24 -0.34 -8.72
C PRO A 347 42.09 -1.36 -9.87
N SER A 348 41.08 -1.13 -10.71
CA SER A 348 40.82 -2.00 -11.86
C SER A 348 42.08 -2.05 -12.73
N PRO A 349 42.30 -3.10 -13.51
CA PRO A 349 43.44 -3.16 -14.47
C PRO A 349 43.53 -1.93 -15.38
N ARG A 350 42.42 -1.26 -15.66
CA ARG A 350 42.38 0.00 -16.42
C ARG A 350 42.92 1.22 -15.66
N ASP A 351 42.83 1.22 -14.35
CA ASP A 351 43.32 2.35 -13.51
C ASP A 351 44.85 2.26 -13.32
N ARG A 352 45.44 1.05 -13.48
CA ARG A 352 46.90 0.85 -13.44
C ARG A 352 47.63 1.31 -14.71
N GLN A 353 46.92 1.57 -15.82
CA GLN A 353 47.51 2.08 -17.07
C GLN A 353 47.59 3.61 -17.13
N LYS A 354 47.12 4.33 -16.12
CA LYS A 354 47.11 5.79 -16.07
C LYS A 354 48.06 6.40 -15.02
N SER A 355 48.89 5.57 -14.37
CA SER A 355 49.94 6.02 -13.43
C SER A 355 51.32 5.83 -14.01
#